data_43d65bd82bdb4c0ecb8e71d16639abb0
#
_entry.id   43d65bd82bdb4c0ecb8e71d16639abb0
#
_cell.length_a   1.000
_cell.length_b   1.000
_cell.length_c   1.000
_cell.angle_alpha   90.00
_cell.angle_beta   90.00
_cell.angle_gamma   90.00
#
_symmetry.space_group_name_H-M   'P 1'
#
loop_
_entity.id
_entity.type
_entity.pdbx_description
1 polymer ?
#
loop_
_entity_poly.entity_id
_entity_poly.type
_entity_poly.pdbx_seq_one_letter_code
_entity_poly.pdbx_strand_id
1 'polypeptide(L)'
;MFDDKTYSQKMDKTIEVFSKELTSLRTGRANSAMLDLVKVDVYGQAMPLNQVSSITTPDARTINIQVWDLNNVSLVDSAIKKSELGLNPQIDGQLIRLPVPDLNEERRTEIKKLIKSMGEKCKISIRNIRREANDDLKNLVRDKEISEDDEKKNEKMVQAFTDEHIKTIDQKVDAKEKEIMTI
;
A
#
# COMPACT_ATOMS: atom_id res chain seq x y z
N MET A 1 25.63 -14.46 -15.59
CA MET A 1 24.49 -14.19 -16.51
C MET A 1 23.52 -13.23 -15.84
N PHE A 2 23.17 -12.10 -16.49
CA PHE A 2 22.25 -11.12 -15.89
C PHE A 2 20.84 -11.71 -15.71
N ASP A 3 20.27 -11.54 -14.52
CA ASP A 3 18.93 -12.04 -14.18
C ASP A 3 17.92 -10.88 -14.12
N ASP A 4 17.38 -10.52 -15.30
CA ASP A 4 16.37 -9.49 -15.46
C ASP A 4 15.06 -9.76 -14.68
N LYS A 5 14.73 -11.04 -14.49
CA LYS A 5 13.51 -11.45 -13.76
C LYS A 5 13.54 -11.03 -12.30
N THR A 6 14.71 -11.12 -11.67
CA THR A 6 14.87 -10.68 -10.27
C THR A 6 14.54 -9.20 -10.10
N TYR A 7 14.98 -8.35 -11.02
CA TYR A 7 14.71 -6.90 -10.97
C TYR A 7 13.26 -6.57 -11.29
N SER A 8 12.69 -7.22 -12.30
CA SER A 8 11.25 -7.10 -12.60
C SER A 8 10.38 -7.49 -11.39
N GLN A 9 10.69 -8.61 -10.74
CA GLN A 9 9.98 -9.05 -9.55
C GLN A 9 10.14 -8.09 -8.35
N LYS A 10 11.30 -7.45 -8.17
CA LYS A 10 11.49 -6.40 -7.17
C LYS A 10 10.60 -5.21 -7.44
N MET A 11 10.45 -4.80 -8.71
CA MET A 11 9.56 -3.72 -9.11
C MET A 11 8.09 -4.11 -8.92
N ASP A 12 7.69 -5.33 -9.28
CA ASP A 12 6.32 -5.85 -9.04
C ASP A 12 5.96 -5.83 -7.56
N LYS A 13 6.85 -6.29 -6.68
CA LYS A 13 6.64 -6.23 -5.23
C LYS A 13 6.49 -4.80 -4.72
N THR A 14 7.26 -3.87 -5.26
CA THR A 14 7.15 -2.45 -4.90
C THR A 14 5.77 -1.89 -5.26
N ILE A 15 5.24 -2.24 -6.43
CA ILE A 15 3.89 -1.85 -6.86
C ILE A 15 2.82 -2.55 -6.02
N GLU A 16 3.02 -3.80 -5.64
CA GLU A 16 2.08 -4.53 -4.78
C GLU A 16 1.94 -3.85 -3.41
N VAL A 17 3.06 -3.49 -2.77
CA VAL A 17 3.05 -2.74 -1.50
C VAL A 17 2.35 -1.40 -1.68
N PHE A 18 2.69 -0.64 -2.71
CA PHE A 18 2.04 0.63 -3.02
C PHE A 18 0.53 0.48 -3.25
N SER A 19 0.10 -0.58 -3.93
CA SER A 19 -1.32 -0.87 -4.14
C SER A 19 -2.06 -1.15 -2.84
N LYS A 20 -1.45 -1.89 -1.92
CA LYS A 20 -2.00 -2.14 -0.57
C LYS A 20 -2.13 -0.85 0.22
N GLU A 21 -1.11 0.01 0.21
CA GLU A 21 -1.15 1.31 0.86
C GLU A 21 -2.25 2.21 0.29
N LEU A 22 -2.41 2.27 -1.04
CA LEU A 22 -3.50 3.03 -1.68
C LEU A 22 -4.89 2.50 -1.29
N THR A 23 -5.05 1.18 -1.20
CA THR A 23 -6.33 0.55 -0.84
C THR A 23 -6.70 0.83 0.61
N SER A 24 -5.72 0.92 1.51
CA SER A 24 -5.93 1.22 2.92
C SER A 24 -6.26 2.68 3.21
N LEU A 25 -6.07 3.59 2.24
CA LEU A 25 -6.43 5.00 2.42
C LEU A 25 -7.95 5.18 2.55
N ARG A 26 -8.35 5.97 3.54
CA ARG A 26 -9.74 6.36 3.73
C ARG A 26 -10.24 7.23 2.57
N THR A 27 -11.23 6.74 1.84
CA THR A 27 -11.81 7.40 0.66
C THR A 27 -13.25 7.89 0.86
N GLY A 28 -13.73 7.92 2.11
CA GLY A 28 -15.12 8.31 2.44
C GLY A 28 -16.14 7.17 2.33
N ARG A 29 -15.73 5.98 1.84
CA ARG A 29 -16.52 4.75 1.89
C ARG A 29 -15.90 3.75 2.83
N ALA A 30 -16.75 3.00 3.53
CA ALA A 30 -16.31 1.91 4.38
C ALA A 30 -15.66 0.80 3.52
N ASN A 31 -14.43 0.45 3.84
CA ASN A 31 -13.69 -0.63 3.20
C ASN A 31 -12.87 -1.36 4.28
N SER A 32 -13.02 -2.67 4.36
CA SER A 32 -12.25 -3.50 5.31
C SER A 32 -10.74 -3.34 5.16
N ALA A 33 -10.26 -3.10 3.94
CA ALA A 33 -8.85 -2.87 3.66
C ALA A 33 -8.26 -1.64 4.38
N MET A 34 -9.07 -0.69 4.84
CA MET A 34 -8.62 0.42 5.68
C MET A 34 -8.02 -0.04 7.00
N LEU A 35 -8.40 -1.22 7.47
CA LEU A 35 -7.97 -1.80 8.73
C LEU A 35 -6.81 -2.79 8.58
N ASP A 36 -6.38 -3.12 7.36
CA ASP A 36 -5.31 -4.09 7.10
C ASP A 36 -3.96 -3.69 7.69
N LEU A 37 -3.72 -2.38 7.82
CA LEU A 37 -2.49 -1.84 8.41
C LEU A 37 -2.57 -1.67 9.94
N VAL A 38 -3.76 -1.81 10.53
CA VAL A 38 -3.96 -1.68 11.98
C VAL A 38 -3.48 -2.94 12.66
N LYS A 39 -2.51 -2.79 13.56
CA LYS A 39 -1.99 -3.87 14.39
C LYS A 39 -2.43 -3.69 15.82
N VAL A 40 -2.82 -4.77 16.45
CA VAL A 40 -3.26 -4.82 17.86
C VAL A 40 -2.23 -5.62 18.64
N ASP A 41 -1.80 -5.07 19.78
CA ASP A 41 -0.91 -5.79 20.70
C ASP A 41 -1.75 -6.74 21.56
N VAL A 42 -1.74 -8.01 21.22
CA VAL A 42 -2.44 -9.08 21.93
C VAL A 42 -1.42 -10.11 22.42
N TYR A 43 -1.49 -10.43 23.71
CA TYR A 43 -0.56 -11.38 24.35
C TYR A 43 0.93 -11.05 24.14
N GLY A 44 1.28 -9.75 24.05
CA GLY A 44 2.63 -9.29 23.85
C GLY A 44 3.16 -9.40 22.43
N GLN A 45 2.28 -9.64 21.46
CA GLN A 45 2.61 -9.69 20.03
C GLN A 45 1.70 -8.74 19.24
N ALA A 46 2.28 -8.00 18.29
CA ALA A 46 1.53 -7.18 17.36
C ALA A 46 0.88 -8.06 16.28
N MET A 47 -0.43 -8.23 16.33
CA MET A 47 -1.21 -9.05 15.42
C MET A 47 -2.05 -8.17 14.49
N PRO A 48 -2.22 -8.54 13.21
CA PRO A 48 -3.18 -7.88 12.33
C PRO A 48 -4.61 -8.02 12.87
N LEU A 49 -5.44 -7.01 12.66
CA LEU A 49 -6.80 -6.96 13.18
C LEU A 49 -7.66 -8.15 12.71
N ASN A 50 -7.45 -8.65 11.50
CA ASN A 50 -8.16 -9.80 10.95
C ASN A 50 -7.81 -11.16 11.61
N GLN A 51 -6.76 -11.20 12.43
CA GLN A 51 -6.40 -12.39 13.21
C GLN A 51 -7.03 -12.43 14.61
N VAL A 52 -7.65 -11.35 15.04
CA VAL A 52 -8.31 -11.23 16.37
C VAL A 52 -9.79 -10.91 16.28
N SER A 53 -10.27 -10.64 15.06
CA SER A 53 -11.66 -10.23 14.81
C SER A 53 -12.13 -10.60 13.40
N SER A 54 -13.45 -10.61 13.23
CA SER A 54 -14.10 -10.68 11.92
C SER A 54 -14.54 -9.27 11.51
N ILE A 55 -14.14 -8.84 10.31
CA ILE A 55 -14.42 -7.50 9.79
C ILE A 55 -15.46 -7.61 8.69
N THR A 56 -16.54 -6.84 8.80
CA THR A 56 -17.63 -6.78 7.81
C THR A 56 -18.00 -5.33 7.51
N THR A 57 -18.48 -5.07 6.31
CA THR A 57 -18.98 -3.76 5.88
C THR A 57 -20.47 -3.89 5.53
N PRO A 58 -21.39 -3.73 6.50
CA PRO A 58 -22.83 -3.90 6.26
C PRO A 58 -23.39 -2.82 5.33
N ASP A 59 -22.80 -1.66 5.29
CA ASP A 59 -23.16 -0.54 4.42
C ASP A 59 -21.93 0.27 3.99
N ALA A 60 -22.13 1.26 3.12
CA ALA A 60 -21.06 2.09 2.56
C ALA A 60 -20.37 3.03 3.57
N ARG A 61 -20.89 3.14 4.79
CA ARG A 61 -20.43 4.10 5.82
C ARG A 61 -20.12 3.47 7.17
N THR A 62 -20.25 2.16 7.30
CA THR A 62 -20.04 1.47 8.57
C THR A 62 -19.16 0.24 8.37
N ILE A 63 -18.17 0.09 9.23
CA ILE A 63 -17.38 -1.14 9.36
C ILE A 63 -17.74 -1.76 10.70
N ASN A 64 -18.11 -3.03 10.68
CA ASN A 64 -18.35 -3.82 11.89
C ASN A 64 -17.13 -4.71 12.14
N ILE A 65 -16.62 -4.65 13.36
CA ILE A 65 -15.51 -5.46 13.84
C ILE A 65 -16.01 -6.32 14.97
N GLN A 66 -16.19 -7.61 14.70
CA GLN A 66 -16.60 -8.58 15.72
C GLN A 66 -15.34 -9.18 16.33
N VAL A 67 -14.98 -8.74 17.52
CA VAL A 67 -13.82 -9.26 18.26
C VAL A 67 -14.16 -10.61 18.87
N TRP A 68 -13.28 -11.59 18.70
CA TRP A 68 -13.56 -12.97 19.17
C TRP A 68 -13.43 -13.13 20.68
N ASP A 69 -12.52 -12.38 21.30
CA ASP A 69 -12.30 -12.40 22.74
C ASP A 69 -12.67 -11.05 23.36
N LEU A 70 -13.59 -11.09 24.33
CA LEU A 70 -14.08 -9.90 25.05
C LEU A 70 -12.93 -9.09 25.68
N ASN A 71 -11.88 -9.77 26.15
CA ASN A 71 -10.73 -9.13 26.78
C ASN A 71 -9.89 -8.29 25.79
N ASN A 72 -10.01 -8.58 24.51
CA ASN A 72 -9.27 -7.87 23.46
C ASN A 72 -10.00 -6.66 22.90
N VAL A 73 -11.28 -6.46 23.24
CA VAL A 73 -12.11 -5.35 22.71
C VAL A 73 -11.47 -3.99 23.01
N SER A 74 -11.00 -3.78 24.24
CA SER A 74 -10.35 -2.52 24.64
C SER A 74 -9.03 -2.29 23.92
N LEU A 75 -8.29 -3.36 23.61
CA LEU A 75 -7.03 -3.30 22.89
C LEU A 75 -7.27 -2.94 21.42
N VAL A 76 -8.30 -3.53 20.80
CA VAL A 76 -8.72 -3.20 19.43
C VAL A 76 -9.21 -1.76 19.34
N ASP A 77 -10.05 -1.31 20.27
CA ASP A 77 -10.50 0.09 20.35
C ASP A 77 -9.32 1.07 20.43
N SER A 78 -8.38 0.80 21.34
CA SER A 78 -7.19 1.63 21.50
C SER A 78 -6.30 1.65 20.23
N ALA A 79 -6.14 0.51 19.58
CA ALA A 79 -5.37 0.42 18.35
C ALA A 79 -6.01 1.22 17.19
N ILE A 80 -7.33 1.18 17.07
CA ILE A 80 -8.07 1.97 16.08
C ILE A 80 -7.96 3.47 16.37
N LYS A 81 -8.09 3.88 17.62
CA LYS A 81 -7.96 5.29 18.03
C LYS A 81 -6.56 5.84 17.82
N LYS A 82 -5.53 5.01 18.00
CA LYS A 82 -4.12 5.39 17.74
C LYS A 82 -3.77 5.39 16.25
N SER A 83 -4.57 4.74 15.40
CA SER A 83 -4.33 4.74 13.97
C SER A 83 -4.61 6.13 13.37
N GLU A 84 -3.90 6.47 12.31
CA GLU A 84 -4.06 7.75 11.59
C GLU A 84 -5.35 7.85 10.78
N LEU A 85 -6.24 6.86 10.90
CA LEU A 85 -7.51 6.83 10.18
C LEU A 85 -8.51 7.90 10.64
N GLY A 86 -8.36 8.41 11.87
CA GLY A 86 -9.23 9.46 12.42
C GLY A 86 -10.69 9.00 12.55
N LEU A 87 -10.91 7.72 12.86
CA LEU A 87 -12.21 7.12 13.05
C LEU A 87 -12.50 6.94 14.53
N ASN A 88 -13.77 7.08 14.92
CA ASN A 88 -14.23 6.94 16.31
C ASN A 88 -14.99 5.61 16.46
N PRO A 89 -14.38 4.57 17.06
CA PRO A 89 -15.06 3.31 17.31
C PRO A 89 -16.15 3.44 18.38
N GLN A 90 -17.26 2.74 18.16
CA GLN A 90 -18.35 2.59 19.12
C GLN A 90 -18.43 1.13 19.56
N ILE A 91 -18.24 0.88 20.84
CA ILE A 91 -18.23 -0.46 21.42
C ILE A 91 -19.66 -0.88 21.82
N ASP A 92 -20.06 -2.05 21.36
CA ASP A 92 -21.32 -2.71 21.72
C ASP A 92 -21.01 -4.19 22.05
N GLY A 93 -20.64 -4.44 23.29
CA GLY A 93 -20.17 -5.76 23.74
C GLY A 93 -18.86 -6.18 23.03
N GLN A 94 -18.93 -7.25 22.24
CA GLN A 94 -17.81 -7.72 21.40
C GLN A 94 -17.82 -7.12 19.99
N LEU A 95 -18.87 -6.37 19.63
CA LEU A 95 -18.99 -5.68 18.37
C LEU A 95 -18.48 -4.26 18.49
N ILE A 96 -17.54 -3.88 17.63
CA ILE A 96 -17.10 -2.51 17.49
C ILE A 96 -17.67 -1.99 16.17
N ARG A 97 -18.51 -0.97 16.23
CA ARG A 97 -19.02 -0.26 15.06
C ARG A 97 -18.12 0.93 14.76
N LEU A 98 -17.65 0.99 13.55
CA LEU A 98 -16.73 2.03 13.08
C LEU A 98 -17.44 2.86 12.01
N PRO A 99 -18.06 4.00 12.36
CA PRO A 99 -18.66 4.87 11.36
C PRO A 99 -17.57 5.57 10.55
N VAL A 100 -17.75 5.58 9.23
CA VAL A 100 -16.84 6.26 8.27
C VAL A 100 -17.57 7.48 7.72
N PRO A 101 -17.33 8.69 8.26
CA PRO A 101 -17.99 9.90 7.79
C PRO A 101 -17.47 10.28 6.40
N ASP A 102 -18.29 11.04 5.65
CA ASP A 102 -17.90 11.62 4.36
C ASP A 102 -16.67 12.53 4.50
N LEU A 103 -15.89 12.61 3.43
CA LEU A 103 -14.76 13.51 3.36
C LEU A 103 -15.27 14.92 3.01
N ASN A 104 -14.84 15.95 3.74
CA ASN A 104 -14.98 17.32 3.31
C ASN A 104 -13.97 17.67 2.20
N GLU A 105 -14.15 18.80 1.49
CA GLU A 105 -13.27 19.19 0.39
C GLU A 105 -11.80 19.37 0.84
N GLU A 106 -11.59 19.91 2.02
CA GLU A 106 -10.26 20.12 2.58
C GLU A 106 -9.54 18.78 2.76
N ARG A 107 -10.22 17.79 3.36
CA ARG A 107 -9.66 16.45 3.56
C ARG A 107 -9.43 15.70 2.25
N ARG A 108 -10.31 15.87 1.26
CA ARG A 108 -10.08 15.31 -0.08
C ARG A 108 -8.80 15.86 -0.70
N THR A 109 -8.56 17.18 -0.56
CA THR A 109 -7.36 17.82 -1.08
C THR A 109 -6.10 17.32 -0.39
N GLU A 110 -6.12 17.13 0.93
CA GLU A 110 -5.02 16.55 1.69
C GLU A 110 -4.70 15.12 1.23
N ILE A 111 -5.72 14.27 1.10
CA ILE A 111 -5.55 12.89 0.65
C ILE A 111 -5.01 12.84 -0.78
N LYS A 112 -5.45 13.73 -1.66
CA LYS A 112 -4.92 13.84 -3.03
C LYS A 112 -3.43 14.17 -3.03
N LYS A 113 -2.97 15.11 -2.19
CA LYS A 113 -1.54 15.42 -2.02
C LYS A 113 -0.77 14.21 -1.49
N LEU A 114 -1.35 13.50 -0.53
CA LEU A 114 -0.75 12.29 0.05
C LEU A 114 -0.57 11.19 -1.02
N ILE A 115 -1.60 10.92 -1.83
CA ILE A 115 -1.53 9.93 -2.92
C ILE A 115 -0.43 10.27 -3.91
N LYS A 116 -0.31 11.53 -4.31
CA LYS A 116 0.78 11.99 -5.21
C LYS A 116 2.15 11.76 -4.58
N SER A 117 2.31 12.12 -3.31
CA SER A 117 3.56 11.89 -2.57
C SER A 117 3.92 10.41 -2.49
N MET A 118 2.94 9.54 -2.23
CA MET A 118 3.13 8.08 -2.20
C MET A 118 3.53 7.55 -3.57
N GLY A 119 2.89 8.02 -4.65
CA GLY A 119 3.24 7.67 -6.02
C GLY A 119 4.67 8.08 -6.36
N GLU A 120 5.11 9.27 -6.00
CA GLU A 120 6.49 9.71 -6.23
C GLU A 120 7.50 8.88 -5.44
N LYS A 121 7.22 8.54 -4.18
CA LYS A 121 8.08 7.64 -3.39
C LYS A 121 8.22 6.27 -4.06
N CYS A 122 7.12 5.72 -4.57
CA CYS A 122 7.13 4.45 -5.29
C CYS A 122 7.98 4.54 -6.57
N LYS A 123 7.83 5.60 -7.37
CA LYS A 123 8.64 5.85 -8.57
C LYS A 123 10.14 5.97 -8.26
N ILE A 124 10.49 6.63 -7.14
CA ILE A 124 11.88 6.70 -6.67
C ILE A 124 12.43 5.31 -6.38
N SER A 125 11.65 4.44 -5.72
CA SER A 125 12.03 3.05 -5.46
C SER A 125 12.25 2.28 -6.76
N ILE A 126 11.37 2.41 -7.74
CA ILE A 126 11.52 1.79 -9.06
C ILE A 126 12.80 2.28 -9.77
N ARG A 127 13.07 3.59 -9.73
CA ARG A 127 14.30 4.17 -10.32
C ARG A 127 15.57 3.66 -9.61
N ASN A 128 15.51 3.43 -8.30
CA ASN A 128 16.64 2.86 -7.56
C ASN A 128 16.90 1.40 -7.97
N ILE A 129 15.85 0.58 -8.13
CA ILE A 129 15.96 -0.79 -8.64
C ILE A 129 16.58 -0.79 -10.05
N ARG A 130 16.18 0.14 -10.92
CA ARG A 130 16.79 0.31 -12.25
C ARG A 130 18.28 0.62 -12.15
N ARG A 131 18.68 1.54 -11.24
CA ARG A 131 20.10 1.87 -11.03
C ARG A 131 20.89 0.66 -10.57
N GLU A 132 20.36 -0.08 -9.59
CA GLU A 132 20.96 -1.34 -9.13
C GLU A 132 21.17 -2.32 -10.29
N ALA A 133 20.15 -2.52 -11.14
CA ALA A 133 20.26 -3.39 -12.31
C ALA A 133 21.35 -2.93 -13.30
N ASN A 134 21.44 -1.62 -13.58
CA ASN A 134 22.45 -1.09 -14.48
C ASN A 134 23.86 -1.15 -13.88
N ASP A 135 23.99 -0.99 -12.57
CA ASP A 135 25.29 -1.13 -11.88
C ASP A 135 25.77 -2.60 -11.92
N ASP A 136 24.86 -3.55 -11.77
CA ASP A 136 25.19 -4.97 -11.93
C ASP A 136 25.59 -5.32 -13.36
N LEU A 137 24.92 -4.77 -14.38
CA LEU A 137 25.31 -4.94 -15.77
C LEU A 137 26.73 -4.44 -16.03
N LYS A 138 27.10 -3.26 -15.53
CA LYS A 138 28.46 -2.71 -15.64
C LYS A 138 29.50 -3.60 -14.94
N ASN A 139 29.16 -4.16 -13.78
CA ASN A 139 30.05 -5.08 -13.08
C ASN A 139 30.29 -6.34 -13.91
N LEU A 140 29.24 -6.93 -14.52
CA LEU A 140 29.34 -8.10 -15.37
C LEU A 140 30.22 -7.85 -16.62
N VAL A 141 30.15 -6.66 -17.21
CA VAL A 141 31.07 -6.28 -18.32
C VAL A 141 32.49 -6.16 -17.81
N ARG A 142 32.73 -5.48 -16.69
CA ARG A 142 34.06 -5.33 -16.10
C ARG A 142 34.70 -6.67 -15.81
N ASP A 143 33.89 -7.62 -15.30
CA ASP A 143 34.33 -8.95 -14.97
C ASP A 143 34.38 -9.89 -16.19
N LYS A 144 34.09 -9.35 -17.39
CA LYS A 144 34.08 -10.03 -18.70
C LYS A 144 33.10 -11.22 -18.78
N GLU A 145 32.03 -11.21 -18.00
CA GLU A 145 30.97 -12.21 -18.04
C GLU A 145 29.97 -11.97 -19.18
N ILE A 146 29.78 -10.72 -19.60
CA ILE A 146 28.94 -10.33 -20.74
C ILE A 146 29.69 -9.33 -21.65
N SER A 147 29.24 -9.22 -22.90
CA SER A 147 29.77 -8.23 -23.84
C SER A 147 29.16 -6.84 -23.65
N GLU A 148 29.80 -5.79 -24.16
CA GLU A 148 29.23 -4.44 -24.17
C GLU A 148 27.92 -4.35 -24.98
N ASP A 149 27.78 -5.19 -26.02
CA ASP A 149 26.54 -5.24 -26.79
C ASP A 149 25.38 -5.90 -26.00
N ASP A 150 25.70 -6.91 -25.19
CA ASP A 150 24.75 -7.53 -24.28
C ASP A 150 24.34 -6.55 -23.15
N GLU A 151 25.29 -5.76 -22.64
CA GLU A 151 24.99 -4.68 -21.68
C GLU A 151 23.96 -3.73 -22.26
N LYS A 152 24.21 -3.15 -23.44
CA LYS A 152 23.29 -2.21 -24.09
C LYS A 152 21.92 -2.80 -24.37
N LYS A 153 21.86 -4.08 -24.72
CA LYS A 153 20.60 -4.79 -24.95
C LYS A 153 19.82 -4.94 -23.63
N ASN A 154 20.49 -5.35 -22.56
CA ASN A 154 19.87 -5.53 -21.25
C ASN A 154 19.48 -4.19 -20.62
N GLU A 155 20.27 -3.11 -20.77
CA GLU A 155 19.91 -1.76 -20.35
C GLU A 155 18.60 -1.27 -20.99
N LYS A 156 18.43 -1.50 -22.29
CA LYS A 156 17.18 -1.17 -22.99
C LYS A 156 15.99 -1.95 -22.45
N MET A 157 16.19 -3.22 -22.13
CA MET A 157 15.16 -4.07 -21.55
C MET A 157 14.80 -3.60 -20.12
N VAL A 158 15.80 -3.30 -19.29
CA VAL A 158 15.63 -2.73 -17.94
C VAL A 158 14.88 -1.40 -18.02
N GLN A 159 15.19 -0.55 -18.99
CA GLN A 159 14.48 0.72 -19.18
C GLN A 159 13.03 0.48 -19.59
N ALA A 160 12.77 -0.45 -20.51
CA ALA A 160 11.41 -0.75 -20.98
C ALA A 160 10.49 -1.21 -19.85
N PHE A 161 10.91 -2.17 -19.01
CA PHE A 161 10.07 -2.61 -17.91
C PHE A 161 10.00 -1.57 -16.77
N THR A 162 11.02 -0.72 -16.61
CA THR A 162 10.95 0.43 -15.69
C THR A 162 9.85 1.40 -16.10
N ASP A 163 9.79 1.75 -17.39
CA ASP A 163 8.80 2.68 -17.93
C ASP A 163 7.37 2.12 -17.81
N GLU A 164 7.21 0.82 -18.03
CA GLU A 164 5.92 0.13 -17.83
C GLU A 164 5.46 0.18 -16.37
N HIS A 165 6.36 -0.08 -15.43
CA HIS A 165 6.04 -0.01 -14.00
C HIS A 165 5.71 1.42 -13.55
N ILE A 166 6.43 2.44 -14.03
CA ILE A 166 6.13 3.86 -13.75
C ILE A 166 4.74 4.22 -14.31
N LYS A 167 4.42 3.80 -15.52
CA LYS A 167 3.09 4.01 -16.12
C LYS A 167 1.98 3.35 -15.28
N THR A 168 2.22 2.16 -14.77
CA THR A 168 1.27 1.46 -13.87
C THR A 168 1.05 2.25 -12.58
N ILE A 169 2.10 2.83 -12.00
CA ILE A 169 1.98 3.68 -10.81
C ILE A 169 1.12 4.92 -11.12
N ASP A 170 1.39 5.61 -12.23
CA ASP A 170 0.60 6.78 -12.63
C ASP A 170 -0.87 6.45 -12.82
N GLN A 171 -1.19 5.33 -13.48
CA GLN A 171 -2.57 4.87 -13.66
C GLN A 171 -3.27 4.59 -12.32
N LYS A 172 -2.56 3.99 -11.35
CA LYS A 172 -3.12 3.72 -10.01
C LYS A 172 -3.35 5.01 -9.22
N VAL A 173 -2.44 5.98 -9.32
CA VAL A 173 -2.58 7.32 -8.71
C VAL A 173 -3.81 8.02 -9.30
N ASP A 174 -3.93 8.09 -10.61
CA ASP A 174 -5.05 8.76 -11.30
C ASP A 174 -6.39 8.10 -10.98
N ALA A 175 -6.43 6.77 -10.96
CA ALA A 175 -7.65 6.02 -10.61
C ALA A 175 -8.10 6.33 -9.17
N LYS A 176 -7.15 6.37 -8.23
CA LYS A 176 -7.46 6.67 -6.83
C LYS A 176 -7.86 8.13 -6.61
N GLU A 177 -7.23 9.08 -7.31
CA GLU A 177 -7.63 10.48 -7.29
C GLU A 177 -9.08 10.66 -7.79
N LYS A 178 -9.45 10.00 -8.90
CA LYS A 178 -10.82 10.02 -9.42
C LYS A 178 -11.81 9.42 -8.44
N GLU A 179 -11.48 8.29 -7.81
CA GLU A 179 -12.32 7.67 -6.79
C GLU A 179 -12.66 8.65 -5.66
N ILE A 180 -11.68 9.40 -5.15
CA ILE A 180 -11.87 10.37 -4.05
C ILE A 180 -12.72 11.56 -4.48
N MET A 181 -12.66 11.96 -5.73
CA MET A 181 -13.42 13.12 -6.25
C MET A 181 -14.86 12.76 -6.62
N THR A 182 -15.17 11.47 -6.83
CA THR A 182 -16.49 11.01 -7.31
C THR A 182 -17.47 10.66 -6.17
N ILE A 183 -17.01 10.66 -4.92
CA ILE A 183 -17.81 10.28 -3.74
C ILE A 183 -18.44 11.49 -3.07
#